data_f917f5e35dbdc6ee8ed1cab277beb185
#
_entry.id   f917f5e35dbdc6ee8ed1cab277beb185
#
_cell.length_a   1.000
_cell.length_b   1.000
_cell.length_c   1.000
_cell.angle_alpha   90.00
_cell.angle_beta   90.00
_cell.angle_gamma   90.00
#
_symmetry.space_group_name_H-M   'P 1'
#
loop_
_entity.id
_entity.type
_entity.pdbx_description
1 polymer ?
#
loop_
_entity_poly.entity_id
_entity_poly.type
_entity_poly.pdbx_seq_one_letter_code
_entity_poly.pdbx_strand_id
1 'polypeptide(L)'
;MGNRTVTVKFVDFWQSFDWRDNRFVRALRSQRQVTVLEPSSPEVPDILFYSRGPGCDHLRYDCLKVYFTGENDFPDFNECDYALSFYEYDCGGRNLRYPLYMLYECDEAACPPVLSDAEALDRGFCSLVMSNASNCHPRRLEIVDAIEAYRPLAYGGAFRNNVGSRVEDKISFISGYKFNLALENSVMPGYVTEKLLEPLAAATVPIYWGADAAKHDFNPESFVCVNDYATFDSLVAELRRLDNDSAAYLAMLRAPSHTGDTVARMDTRLAEFLNAIADQPERRISPYGEIHNLQRRNRALVPLWHSRVGRAAARLLGHIAK
;
A
#
# COMPACT_ATOMS: atom_id res chain seq x y z
N MET A 1 -27.74 -25.01 3.37
CA MET A 1 -26.94 -24.84 2.15
C MET A 1 -25.66 -25.62 2.36
N GLY A 2 -25.33 -26.57 1.48
CA GLY A 2 -24.19 -27.46 1.68
C GLY A 2 -22.87 -26.67 1.66
N ASN A 3 -21.96 -27.04 2.53
CA ASN A 3 -20.65 -26.43 2.72
C ASN A 3 -19.75 -26.74 1.49
N ARG A 4 -20.00 -26.10 0.35
CA ARG A 4 -19.17 -26.27 -0.85
C ARG A 4 -17.78 -25.72 -0.56
N THR A 5 -16.76 -26.55 -0.70
CA THR A 5 -15.38 -26.11 -0.67
C THR A 5 -15.11 -25.19 -1.89
N VAL A 6 -14.52 -24.04 -1.64
CA VAL A 6 -14.11 -23.10 -2.69
C VAL A 6 -12.62 -23.22 -2.94
N THR A 7 -12.23 -23.36 -4.20
CA THR A 7 -10.83 -23.37 -4.62
C THR A 7 -10.38 -21.97 -4.98
N VAL A 8 -9.23 -21.54 -4.44
CA VAL A 8 -8.64 -20.23 -4.73
C VAL A 8 -7.21 -20.37 -5.23
N LYS A 9 -6.75 -19.43 -6.02
CA LYS A 9 -5.38 -19.36 -6.51
C LYS A 9 -4.91 -17.92 -6.55
N PHE A 10 -3.61 -17.71 -6.33
CA PHE A 10 -2.94 -16.40 -6.38
C PHE A 10 -1.88 -16.40 -7.47
N VAL A 11 -1.93 -15.43 -8.38
CA VAL A 11 -0.94 -15.25 -9.46
C VAL A 11 -0.56 -13.77 -9.60
N ASP A 12 0.58 -13.50 -10.19
CA ASP A 12 1.05 -12.13 -10.46
C ASP A 12 1.22 -11.25 -9.19
N PHE A 13 1.35 -11.84 -8.01
CA PHE A 13 1.73 -11.14 -6.78
C PHE A 13 3.24 -10.94 -6.71
N TRP A 14 3.71 -10.14 -5.76
CA TRP A 14 5.13 -9.97 -5.48
C TRP A 14 5.74 -11.21 -4.82
N GLN A 15 7.04 -11.36 -4.93
CA GLN A 15 7.74 -12.60 -4.57
C GLN A 15 7.58 -13.03 -3.09
N SER A 16 7.46 -12.06 -2.17
CA SER A 16 7.30 -12.33 -0.73
C SER A 16 5.85 -12.53 -0.29
N PHE A 17 4.88 -12.50 -1.20
CA PHE A 17 3.47 -12.71 -0.85
C PHE A 17 3.22 -14.16 -0.45
N ASP A 18 2.68 -14.38 0.76
CA ASP A 18 2.25 -15.70 1.18
C ASP A 18 0.89 -16.05 0.57
N TRP A 19 0.93 -16.84 -0.49
CA TRP A 19 -0.28 -17.30 -1.16
C TRP A 19 -1.03 -18.40 -0.37
N ARG A 20 -0.39 -19.07 0.61
CA ARG A 20 -0.98 -20.17 1.38
C ARG A 20 -1.85 -19.66 2.53
N ASP A 21 -1.39 -18.63 3.22
CA ASP A 21 -2.10 -18.02 4.34
C ASP A 21 -1.95 -16.49 4.30
N ASN A 22 -3.07 -15.83 4.00
CA ASN A 22 -3.17 -14.38 3.92
C ASN A 22 -4.58 -13.94 4.34
N ARG A 23 -4.79 -12.64 4.48
CA ARG A 23 -6.08 -12.10 4.93
C ARG A 23 -7.25 -12.48 4.01
N PHE A 24 -7.03 -12.65 2.70
CA PHE A 24 -8.09 -13.06 1.76
C PHE A 24 -8.53 -14.50 2.01
N VAL A 25 -7.56 -15.39 2.22
CA VAL A 25 -7.82 -16.79 2.56
C VAL A 25 -8.51 -16.90 3.92
N ARG A 26 -8.03 -16.16 4.93
CA ARG A 26 -8.63 -16.15 6.28
C ARG A 26 -10.06 -15.61 6.24
N ALA A 27 -10.32 -14.55 5.47
CA ALA A 27 -11.66 -13.98 5.27
C ALA A 27 -12.64 -14.99 4.66
N LEU A 28 -12.23 -15.75 3.66
CA LEU A 28 -13.06 -16.82 3.09
C LEU A 28 -13.27 -17.97 4.08
N ARG A 29 -12.20 -18.39 4.78
CA ARG A 29 -12.25 -19.49 5.78
C ARG A 29 -13.15 -19.19 6.98
N SER A 30 -13.47 -17.93 7.23
CA SER A 30 -14.38 -17.55 8.32
C SER A 30 -15.81 -18.13 8.15
N GLN A 31 -16.22 -18.48 6.91
CA GLN A 31 -17.57 -18.95 6.60
C GLN A 31 -17.62 -20.24 5.79
N ARG A 32 -16.48 -20.75 5.27
CA ARG A 32 -16.44 -21.92 4.40
C ARG A 32 -15.10 -22.65 4.41
N GLN A 33 -15.09 -23.85 3.85
CA GLN A 33 -13.85 -24.56 3.54
C GLN A 33 -13.21 -23.98 2.28
N VAL A 34 -11.88 -23.75 2.33
CA VAL A 34 -11.10 -23.17 1.23
C VAL A 34 -9.89 -24.04 0.96
N THR A 35 -9.75 -24.48 -0.28
CA THR A 35 -8.53 -25.11 -0.81
C THR A 35 -7.74 -24.07 -1.59
N VAL A 36 -6.50 -23.83 -1.18
CA VAL A 36 -5.59 -22.93 -1.89
C VAL A 36 -4.74 -23.76 -2.85
N LEU A 37 -4.89 -23.50 -4.15
CA LEU A 37 -4.11 -24.17 -5.20
C LEU A 37 -2.73 -23.53 -5.31
N GLU A 38 -1.72 -24.37 -5.60
CA GLU A 38 -0.39 -23.84 -5.90
C GLU A 38 -0.40 -22.95 -7.15
N PRO A 39 0.35 -21.84 -7.18
CA PRO A 39 0.42 -20.96 -8.37
C PRO A 39 0.82 -21.71 -9.65
N SER A 40 1.67 -22.72 -9.53
CA SER A 40 2.15 -23.57 -10.62
C SER A 40 1.17 -24.67 -11.07
N SER A 41 0.13 -24.97 -10.27
CA SER A 41 -0.87 -25.99 -10.62
C SER A 41 -1.58 -25.65 -11.95
N PRO A 42 -1.88 -26.62 -12.83
CA PRO A 42 -2.69 -26.39 -14.02
C PRO A 42 -4.19 -26.24 -13.73
N GLU A 43 -4.63 -26.51 -12.49
CA GLU A 43 -6.03 -26.48 -12.11
C GLU A 43 -6.59 -25.05 -12.19
N VAL A 44 -7.82 -24.92 -12.73
CA VAL A 44 -8.57 -23.67 -12.76
C VAL A 44 -9.31 -23.50 -11.43
N PRO A 45 -9.07 -22.43 -10.67
CA PRO A 45 -9.76 -22.19 -9.40
C PRO A 45 -11.19 -21.70 -9.60
N ASP A 46 -12.02 -21.79 -8.55
CA ASP A 46 -13.31 -21.08 -8.51
C ASP A 46 -13.08 -19.55 -8.49
N ILE A 47 -12.07 -19.07 -7.73
CA ILE A 47 -11.72 -17.66 -7.63
C ILE A 47 -10.21 -17.50 -7.82
N LEU A 48 -9.82 -16.70 -8.80
CA LEU A 48 -8.44 -16.30 -9.05
C LEU A 48 -8.20 -14.90 -8.46
N PHE A 49 -7.29 -14.81 -7.52
CA PHE A 49 -6.73 -13.53 -7.08
C PHE A 49 -5.49 -13.21 -7.90
N TYR A 50 -5.38 -11.97 -8.35
CA TYR A 50 -4.19 -11.52 -9.06
C TYR A 50 -3.85 -10.06 -8.73
N SER A 51 -2.58 -9.69 -8.92
CA SER A 51 -2.08 -8.35 -8.66
C SER A 51 -1.31 -7.81 -9.86
N ARG A 52 -0.76 -6.61 -9.71
CA ARG A 52 0.08 -5.97 -10.72
C ARG A 52 1.54 -6.44 -10.61
N GLY A 53 1.79 -7.74 -10.60
CA GLY A 53 3.13 -8.29 -10.70
C GLY A 53 3.71 -8.19 -12.11
N PRO A 54 4.96 -8.63 -12.30
CA PRO A 54 5.63 -8.60 -13.60
C PRO A 54 5.02 -9.56 -14.63
N GLY A 55 4.11 -10.44 -14.19
CA GLY A 55 3.45 -11.46 -14.99
C GLY A 55 2.15 -10.98 -15.63
N CYS A 56 1.57 -11.89 -16.42
CA CYS A 56 0.23 -11.78 -16.97
C CYS A 56 -0.46 -13.15 -16.89
N ASP A 57 -0.14 -13.94 -15.88
CA ASP A 57 -0.63 -15.32 -15.76
C ASP A 57 -2.14 -15.36 -15.51
N HIS A 58 -2.73 -14.32 -14.89
CA HIS A 58 -4.18 -14.19 -14.72
C HIS A 58 -4.96 -14.27 -16.03
N LEU A 59 -4.34 -13.93 -17.16
CA LEU A 59 -4.97 -13.98 -18.48
C LEU A 59 -5.15 -15.41 -19.01
N ARG A 60 -4.46 -16.40 -18.41
CA ARG A 60 -4.54 -17.82 -18.83
C ARG A 60 -5.76 -18.53 -18.25
N TYR A 61 -6.44 -17.92 -17.27
CA TYR A 61 -7.55 -18.54 -16.55
C TYR A 61 -8.88 -17.96 -16.98
N ASP A 62 -9.81 -18.82 -17.35
CA ASP A 62 -11.21 -18.47 -17.56
C ASP A 62 -12.03 -18.85 -16.34
N CYS A 63 -11.95 -18.02 -15.31
CA CYS A 63 -12.62 -18.18 -14.04
C CYS A 63 -12.93 -16.79 -13.43
N LEU A 64 -13.64 -16.75 -12.32
CA LEU A 64 -13.89 -15.50 -11.59
C LEU A 64 -12.57 -14.90 -11.11
N LYS A 65 -12.37 -13.61 -11.38
CA LYS A 65 -11.13 -12.88 -11.08
C LYS A 65 -11.36 -11.75 -10.11
N VAL A 66 -10.55 -11.74 -9.05
CA VAL A 66 -10.48 -10.66 -8.07
C VAL A 66 -9.10 -9.99 -8.17
N TYR A 67 -9.08 -8.73 -8.57
CA TYR A 67 -7.86 -7.94 -8.64
C TYR A 67 -7.53 -7.36 -7.26
N PHE A 68 -6.25 -7.37 -6.89
CA PHE A 68 -5.73 -6.63 -5.75
C PHE A 68 -4.59 -5.72 -6.17
N THR A 69 -4.58 -4.48 -5.68
CA THR A 69 -3.44 -3.59 -5.86
C THR A 69 -3.05 -2.90 -4.57
N GLY A 70 -1.75 -2.91 -4.28
CA GLY A 70 -1.14 -2.09 -3.24
C GLY A 70 -0.51 -0.81 -3.80
N GLU A 71 -0.46 -0.68 -5.13
CA GLU A 71 0.10 0.47 -5.82
C GLU A 71 -1.00 1.47 -6.22
N ASN A 72 -0.59 2.70 -6.57
CA ASN A 72 -1.51 3.70 -7.10
C ASN A 72 -1.95 3.34 -8.53
N ASP A 73 -2.77 2.31 -8.64
CA ASP A 73 -3.30 1.76 -9.87
C ASP A 73 -4.78 1.43 -9.71
N PHE A 74 -5.58 1.76 -10.73
CA PHE A 74 -7.02 1.48 -10.70
C PHE A 74 -7.33 0.09 -11.23
N PRO A 75 -8.38 -0.58 -10.69
CA PRO A 75 -8.88 -1.82 -11.24
C PRO A 75 -9.32 -1.66 -12.70
N ASP A 76 -8.86 -2.55 -13.56
CA ASP A 76 -9.42 -2.65 -14.93
C ASP A 76 -10.54 -3.69 -14.95
N PHE A 77 -11.76 -3.22 -14.88
CA PHE A 77 -12.94 -4.08 -14.91
C PHE A 77 -13.24 -4.73 -16.27
N ASN A 78 -12.37 -4.55 -17.25
CA ASN A 78 -12.33 -5.38 -18.44
C ASN A 78 -11.45 -6.64 -18.26
N GLU A 79 -10.64 -6.70 -17.19
CA GLU A 79 -9.77 -7.84 -16.86
C GLU A 79 -10.17 -8.54 -15.56
N CYS A 80 -10.89 -7.87 -14.64
CA CYS A 80 -11.36 -8.45 -13.38
C CYS A 80 -12.87 -8.34 -13.21
N ASP A 81 -13.45 -9.33 -12.55
CA ASP A 81 -14.87 -9.31 -12.15
C ASP A 81 -15.08 -8.41 -10.95
N TYR A 82 -14.16 -8.51 -9.97
CA TYR A 82 -14.15 -7.76 -8.72
C TYR A 82 -12.74 -7.25 -8.40
N ALA A 83 -12.66 -6.30 -7.47
CA ALA A 83 -11.39 -5.73 -7.02
C ALA A 83 -11.37 -5.45 -5.53
N LEU A 84 -10.17 -5.56 -4.97
CA LEU A 84 -9.76 -5.06 -3.66
C LEU A 84 -8.70 -4.01 -3.91
N SER A 85 -8.97 -2.74 -3.62
CA SER A 85 -8.08 -1.65 -3.97
C SER A 85 -8.12 -0.53 -2.92
N PHE A 86 -7.28 0.48 -3.08
CA PHE A 86 -7.37 1.69 -2.26
C PHE A 86 -8.58 2.58 -2.64
N TYR A 87 -9.19 2.34 -3.79
CA TYR A 87 -10.19 3.19 -4.38
C TYR A 87 -11.50 3.18 -3.56
N GLU A 88 -12.04 4.34 -3.25
CA GLU A 88 -13.19 4.48 -2.34
C GLU A 88 -14.55 4.17 -2.98
N TYR A 89 -14.62 4.21 -4.33
CA TYR A 89 -15.87 3.93 -5.03
C TYR A 89 -16.11 2.42 -5.16
N ASP A 90 -17.33 1.98 -4.89
CA ASP A 90 -17.71 0.57 -4.95
C ASP A 90 -17.86 0.00 -6.37
N CYS A 91 -17.93 0.87 -7.36
CA CYS A 91 -18.06 0.50 -8.78
C CYS A 91 -19.25 -0.45 -9.05
N GLY A 92 -20.39 -0.20 -8.44
CA GLY A 92 -21.57 -1.05 -8.56
C GLY A 92 -21.42 -2.39 -7.84
N GLY A 93 -20.81 -2.38 -6.66
CA GLY A 93 -20.55 -3.56 -5.83
C GLY A 93 -19.39 -4.43 -6.34
N ARG A 94 -18.54 -3.90 -7.23
CA ARG A 94 -17.40 -4.65 -7.79
C ARG A 94 -16.08 -4.32 -7.11
N ASN A 95 -15.99 -3.24 -6.35
CA ASN A 95 -14.78 -2.84 -5.65
C ASN A 95 -15.04 -2.70 -4.16
N LEU A 96 -14.18 -3.31 -3.35
CA LEU A 96 -14.08 -3.02 -1.92
C LEU A 96 -12.78 -2.26 -1.67
N ARG A 97 -12.88 -1.10 -0.98
CA ARG A 97 -11.68 -0.44 -0.48
C ARG A 97 -11.00 -1.31 0.58
N TYR A 98 -9.81 -1.81 0.24
CA TYR A 98 -8.96 -2.62 1.11
C TYR A 98 -7.50 -2.22 0.85
N PRO A 99 -6.98 -1.20 1.54
CA PRO A 99 -5.67 -0.62 1.25
C PRO A 99 -4.52 -1.54 1.65
N LEU A 100 -3.36 -1.32 1.04
CA LEU A 100 -2.18 -2.20 1.16
C LEU A 100 -1.77 -2.46 2.61
N TYR A 101 -1.82 -1.46 3.49
CA TYR A 101 -1.40 -1.64 4.89
C TYR A 101 -2.17 -2.75 5.60
N MET A 102 -3.40 -3.07 5.16
CA MET A 102 -4.19 -4.18 5.71
C MET A 102 -3.58 -5.56 5.43
N LEU A 103 -2.69 -5.71 4.45
CA LEU A 103 -1.96 -6.96 4.21
C LEU A 103 -0.68 -7.11 5.04
N TYR A 104 -0.21 -6.01 5.62
CA TYR A 104 0.86 -6.05 6.61
C TYR A 104 0.27 -6.41 7.98
N GLU A 105 1.11 -6.87 8.89
CA GLU A 105 0.65 -7.27 10.21
C GLU A 105 0.26 -6.04 11.04
N CYS A 106 -1.01 -5.61 10.87
CA CYS A 106 -1.56 -4.46 11.60
C CYS A 106 -1.53 -4.66 13.12
N ASP A 107 -1.45 -5.91 13.58
CA ASP A 107 -1.43 -6.24 15.01
C ASP A 107 -0.17 -5.70 15.70
N GLU A 108 0.97 -5.65 14.99
CA GLU A 108 2.21 -5.06 15.50
C GLU A 108 2.06 -3.55 15.74
N ALA A 109 1.38 -2.83 14.86
CA ALA A 109 1.11 -1.40 15.05
C ALA A 109 0.02 -1.13 16.12
N ALA A 110 -0.87 -2.09 16.35
CA ALA A 110 -1.84 -2.01 17.44
C ALA A 110 -1.19 -2.20 18.82
N CYS A 111 -0.06 -2.93 18.88
CA CYS A 111 0.69 -3.20 20.11
C CYS A 111 2.17 -2.89 19.92
N PRO A 112 2.56 -1.62 19.68
CA PRO A 112 3.95 -1.25 19.51
C PRO A 112 4.77 -1.52 20.78
N PRO A 113 6.10 -1.65 20.70
CA PRO A 113 6.95 -1.83 21.85
C PRO A 113 6.73 -0.73 22.90
N VAL A 114 6.57 -1.12 24.16
CA VAL A 114 6.43 -0.17 25.27
C VAL A 114 7.81 0.34 25.66
N LEU A 115 8.01 1.64 25.53
CA LEU A 115 9.25 2.33 25.86
C LEU A 115 9.11 3.12 27.16
N SER A 116 10.16 3.14 27.96
CA SER A 116 10.29 4.15 29.03
C SER A 116 10.43 5.55 28.43
N ASP A 117 10.16 6.59 29.21
CA ASP A 117 10.34 7.98 28.78
C ASP A 117 11.79 8.25 28.35
N ALA A 118 12.75 7.71 29.11
CA ALA A 118 14.17 7.88 28.81
C ALA A 118 14.55 7.28 27.46
N GLU A 119 14.13 6.04 27.17
CA GLU A 119 14.38 5.38 25.90
C GLU A 119 13.74 6.14 24.72
N ALA A 120 12.50 6.59 24.89
CA ALA A 120 11.79 7.34 23.85
C ALA A 120 12.45 8.69 23.56
N LEU A 121 12.95 9.39 24.58
CA LEU A 121 13.54 10.72 24.46
C LEU A 121 15.00 10.71 23.99
N ASP A 122 15.75 9.62 24.21
CA ASP A 122 17.17 9.49 23.83
C ASP A 122 17.36 9.03 22.36
N ARG A 123 16.30 9.01 21.57
CA ARG A 123 16.34 8.64 20.15
C ARG A 123 16.85 9.75 19.24
N GLY A 124 17.38 9.36 18.09
CA GLY A 124 17.72 10.29 17.01
C GLY A 124 16.50 11.12 16.56
N PHE A 125 16.73 12.23 15.88
CA PHE A 125 15.63 13.13 15.49
C PHE A 125 14.65 12.48 14.54
N CYS A 126 15.06 12.21 13.28
CA CYS A 126 14.14 11.77 12.26
C CYS A 126 14.85 10.89 11.21
N SER A 127 14.17 9.88 10.75
CA SER A 127 14.63 8.95 9.71
C SER A 127 13.78 9.02 8.44
N LEU A 128 14.39 8.60 7.31
CA LEU A 128 13.71 8.37 6.04
C LEU A 128 14.27 7.11 5.37
N VAL A 129 13.42 6.16 5.02
CA VAL A 129 13.78 5.01 4.21
C VAL A 129 13.12 5.13 2.83
N MET A 130 13.84 5.72 1.88
CA MET A 130 13.38 5.94 0.52
C MET A 130 14.46 5.50 -0.46
N SER A 131 14.09 4.70 -1.48
CA SER A 131 15.05 4.23 -2.50
C SER A 131 14.84 4.92 -3.84
N ASN A 132 13.59 5.23 -4.21
CA ASN A 132 13.26 5.85 -5.49
C ASN A 132 12.79 7.29 -5.29
N ALA A 133 13.57 8.23 -5.81
CA ALA A 133 13.25 9.66 -5.82
C ALA A 133 12.92 10.21 -7.22
N SER A 134 13.16 9.42 -8.28
CA SER A 134 12.99 9.89 -9.67
C SER A 134 11.55 9.79 -10.18
N ASN A 135 10.76 8.84 -9.66
CA ASN A 135 9.38 8.61 -10.05
C ASN A 135 8.42 8.84 -8.88
N CYS A 136 8.62 9.93 -8.15
CA CYS A 136 7.75 10.31 -7.03
C CYS A 136 7.20 11.72 -7.22
N HIS A 137 6.14 12.04 -6.50
CA HIS A 137 5.59 13.39 -6.51
C HIS A 137 6.63 14.40 -5.98
N PRO A 138 6.88 15.54 -6.66
CA PRO A 138 7.91 16.52 -6.28
C PRO A 138 7.79 17.01 -4.84
N ARG A 139 6.57 17.12 -4.32
CA ARG A 139 6.28 17.55 -2.94
C ARG A 139 7.02 16.74 -1.86
N ARG A 140 7.34 15.46 -2.16
CA ARG A 140 8.13 14.62 -1.24
C ARG A 140 9.51 15.22 -0.97
N LEU A 141 10.18 15.68 -2.02
CA LEU A 141 11.51 16.28 -1.90
C LEU A 141 11.46 17.64 -1.21
N GLU A 142 10.44 18.44 -1.50
CA GLU A 142 10.20 19.72 -0.82
C GLU A 142 10.00 19.53 0.69
N ILE A 143 9.23 18.51 1.10
CA ILE A 143 9.04 18.17 2.52
C ILE A 143 10.35 17.75 3.17
N VAL A 144 11.10 16.86 2.50
CA VAL A 144 12.42 16.42 2.98
C VAL A 144 13.35 17.58 3.19
N ASP A 145 13.51 18.46 2.19
CA ASP A 145 14.40 19.61 2.23
C ASP A 145 14.01 20.61 3.33
N ALA A 146 12.71 20.85 3.51
CA ALA A 146 12.21 21.74 4.55
C ALA A 146 12.52 21.23 5.98
N ILE A 147 12.33 19.93 6.21
CA ILE A 147 12.60 19.34 7.53
C ILE A 147 14.11 19.21 7.77
N GLU A 148 14.89 18.83 6.75
CA GLU A 148 16.34 18.73 6.84
C GLU A 148 17.00 20.11 7.14
N ALA A 149 16.42 21.21 6.64
CA ALA A 149 16.86 22.56 6.96
C ALA A 149 16.73 22.91 8.46
N TYR A 150 15.81 22.28 9.17
CA TYR A 150 15.67 22.39 10.61
C TYR A 150 16.70 21.53 11.35
N ARG A 151 16.79 20.24 11.00
CA ARG A 151 17.67 19.28 11.67
C ARG A 151 18.02 18.12 10.72
N PRO A 152 19.29 17.66 10.69
CA PRO A 152 19.73 16.58 9.80
C PRO A 152 18.88 15.31 9.95
N LEU A 153 18.64 14.66 8.81
CA LEU A 153 17.89 13.40 8.72
C LEU A 153 18.84 12.20 8.58
N ALA A 154 18.40 11.03 9.06
CA ALA A 154 19.06 9.76 8.80
C ALA A 154 18.41 9.08 7.60
N TYR A 155 19.17 8.82 6.55
CA TYR A 155 18.72 8.24 5.30
C TYR A 155 19.13 6.77 5.20
N GLY A 156 18.18 5.84 5.44
CA GLY A 156 18.41 4.40 5.43
C GLY A 156 18.19 3.72 4.06
N GLY A 157 17.61 4.42 3.09
CA GLY A 157 17.37 3.92 1.74
C GLY A 157 18.52 4.18 0.77
N ALA A 158 18.27 4.07 -0.54
CA ALA A 158 19.23 4.43 -1.56
C ALA A 158 19.30 5.96 -1.80
N PHE A 159 18.21 6.67 -1.49
CA PHE A 159 18.18 8.13 -1.63
C PHE A 159 18.97 8.81 -0.51
N ARG A 160 19.93 9.64 -0.86
CA ARG A 160 20.80 10.42 0.08
C ARG A 160 21.41 9.59 1.21
N ASN A 161 21.64 8.27 1.01
CA ASN A 161 22.13 7.40 2.09
C ASN A 161 23.31 8.00 2.85
N ASN A 162 23.18 8.10 4.18
CA ASN A 162 24.22 8.65 5.08
C ASN A 162 24.50 7.74 6.30
N VAL A 163 23.97 6.50 6.28
CA VAL A 163 24.17 5.51 7.34
C VAL A 163 25.09 4.35 6.92
N GLY A 164 25.81 4.53 5.81
CA GLY A 164 26.83 3.62 5.31
C GLY A 164 26.33 2.60 4.30
N SER A 165 25.26 1.87 4.59
CA SER A 165 24.63 0.91 3.67
C SER A 165 23.11 1.07 3.66
N ARG A 166 22.48 0.48 2.65
CA ARG A 166 21.00 0.37 2.66
C ARG A 166 20.59 -0.53 3.84
N VAL A 167 19.64 -0.05 4.64
CA VAL A 167 19.15 -0.82 5.78
C VAL A 167 18.38 -2.04 5.31
N GLU A 168 18.64 -3.19 5.95
CA GLU A 168 17.97 -4.46 5.67
C GLU A 168 16.68 -4.56 6.49
N ASP A 169 16.74 -4.25 7.78
CA ASP A 169 15.59 -4.21 8.69
C ASP A 169 15.12 -2.76 8.85
N LYS A 170 14.07 -2.44 8.13
CA LYS A 170 13.47 -1.08 8.12
C LYS A 170 12.85 -0.72 9.47
N ILE A 171 12.14 -1.64 10.10
CA ILE A 171 11.46 -1.40 11.39
C ILE A 171 12.49 -1.13 12.49
N SER A 172 13.52 -1.99 12.59
CA SER A 172 14.62 -1.79 13.53
C SER A 172 15.34 -0.46 13.32
N PHE A 173 15.59 -0.07 12.06
CA PHE A 173 16.19 1.24 11.77
C PHE A 173 15.30 2.40 12.21
N ILE A 174 14.02 2.38 11.85
CA ILE A 174 13.05 3.44 12.20
C ILE A 174 12.95 3.59 13.72
N SER A 175 12.96 2.48 14.47
CA SER A 175 12.84 2.50 15.94
C SER A 175 13.96 3.28 16.66
N GLY A 176 15.07 3.58 16.00
CA GLY A 176 16.15 4.42 16.54
C GLY A 176 15.85 5.93 16.55
N TYR A 177 14.69 6.36 16.03
CA TYR A 177 14.38 7.78 15.83
C TYR A 177 13.05 8.18 16.46
N LYS A 178 12.93 9.46 16.89
CA LYS A 178 11.68 10.03 17.38
C LYS A 178 10.62 10.13 16.31
N PHE A 179 11.04 10.52 15.10
CA PHE A 179 10.18 10.71 13.93
C PHE A 179 10.63 9.88 12.74
N ASN A 180 9.68 9.56 11.85
CA ASN A 180 9.97 8.98 10.55
C ASN A 180 9.16 9.67 9.45
N LEU A 181 9.80 10.01 8.33
CA LEU A 181 9.11 10.55 7.17
C LEU A 181 8.38 9.43 6.43
N ALA A 182 7.07 9.42 6.57
CA ALA A 182 6.13 8.48 5.97
C ALA A 182 5.46 9.12 4.74
N LEU A 183 6.19 9.19 3.63
CA LEU A 183 5.76 9.94 2.43
C LEU A 183 5.29 8.99 1.34
N GLU A 184 4.01 9.07 0.96
CA GLU A 184 3.47 8.27 -0.13
C GLU A 184 4.10 8.63 -1.50
N ASN A 185 4.10 7.68 -2.44
CA ASN A 185 4.66 7.91 -3.77
C ASN A 185 3.85 8.95 -4.56
N SER A 186 2.55 9.00 -4.30
CA SER A 186 1.58 9.90 -4.93
C SER A 186 0.39 10.10 -4.00
N VAL A 187 -0.45 11.09 -4.31
CA VAL A 187 -1.68 11.36 -3.54
C VAL A 187 -2.89 11.04 -4.41
N MET A 188 -3.69 10.09 -3.96
CA MET A 188 -5.00 9.76 -4.53
C MET A 188 -5.98 9.49 -3.39
N PRO A 189 -7.27 9.83 -3.54
CA PRO A 189 -8.27 9.51 -2.53
C PRO A 189 -8.25 8.03 -2.15
N GLY A 190 -8.18 7.74 -0.85
CA GLY A 190 -8.13 6.38 -0.34
C GLY A 190 -6.76 5.69 -0.34
N TYR A 191 -5.73 6.23 -1.03
CA TYR A 191 -4.41 5.62 -1.15
C TYR A 191 -3.59 5.82 0.12
N VAL A 192 -3.51 4.78 0.93
CA VAL A 192 -2.71 4.70 2.15
C VAL A 192 -1.99 3.36 2.15
N THR A 193 -0.68 3.38 2.39
CA THR A 193 0.15 2.17 2.33
C THR A 193 0.80 1.85 3.68
N GLU A 194 1.70 0.88 3.67
CA GLU A 194 2.49 0.47 4.84
C GLU A 194 3.34 1.61 5.44
N LYS A 195 3.57 2.68 4.70
CA LYS A 195 4.46 3.78 5.12
C LYS A 195 4.02 4.47 6.39
N LEU A 196 2.70 4.56 6.62
CA LEU A 196 2.17 5.11 7.88
C LEU A 196 2.17 4.04 8.99
N LEU A 197 1.90 2.78 8.64
CA LEU A 197 1.83 1.67 9.60
C LEU A 197 3.18 1.34 10.22
N GLU A 198 4.24 1.24 9.40
CA GLU A 198 5.57 0.78 9.83
C GLU A 198 6.20 1.65 10.93
N PRO A 199 6.18 3.00 10.88
CA PRO A 199 6.67 3.81 11.98
C PRO A 199 5.86 3.61 13.28
N LEU A 200 4.54 3.45 13.17
CA LEU A 200 3.69 3.17 14.34
C LEU A 200 4.05 1.83 14.98
N ALA A 201 4.28 0.79 14.17
CA ALA A 201 4.76 -0.52 14.63
C ALA A 201 6.16 -0.43 15.28
N ALA A 202 7.01 0.49 14.81
CA ALA A 202 8.33 0.77 15.38
C ALA A 202 8.29 1.65 16.65
N ALA A 203 7.12 1.97 17.19
CA ALA A 203 6.93 2.97 18.24
C ALA A 203 7.66 4.31 17.92
N THR A 204 7.46 4.81 16.72
CA THR A 204 8.04 6.06 16.19
C THR A 204 6.92 6.94 15.65
N VAL A 205 6.96 8.25 15.85
CA VAL A 205 5.93 9.17 15.38
C VAL A 205 6.09 9.41 13.87
N PRO A 206 5.09 9.05 13.03
CA PRO A 206 5.13 9.33 11.60
C PRO A 206 4.96 10.82 11.31
N ILE A 207 5.72 11.35 10.34
CA ILE A 207 5.43 12.60 9.65
C ILE A 207 4.86 12.18 8.28
N TYR A 208 3.54 12.16 8.17
CA TYR A 208 2.85 11.56 7.04
C TYR A 208 2.45 12.59 5.99
N TRP A 209 2.73 12.26 4.73
CA TRP A 209 2.18 12.96 3.57
C TRP A 209 1.57 11.95 2.60
N GLY A 210 0.28 12.11 2.31
CA GLY A 210 -0.49 11.23 1.44
C GLY A 210 -1.96 11.65 1.39
N ALA A 211 -2.86 10.68 1.24
CA ALA A 211 -4.29 10.90 1.21
C ALA A 211 -4.86 11.24 2.60
N ASP A 212 -5.88 12.09 2.64
CA ASP A 212 -6.61 12.44 3.87
C ASP A 212 -7.37 11.22 4.47
N ALA A 213 -7.61 10.18 3.67
CA ALA A 213 -8.14 8.91 4.15
C ALA A 213 -7.33 8.30 5.31
N ALA A 214 -6.03 8.63 5.42
CA ALA A 214 -5.18 8.22 6.53
C ALA A 214 -5.76 8.62 7.91
N LYS A 215 -6.46 9.76 8.01
CA LYS A 215 -7.09 10.23 9.26
C LYS A 215 -8.36 9.46 9.64
N HIS A 216 -8.91 8.70 8.69
CA HIS A 216 -10.04 7.79 8.95
C HIS A 216 -9.57 6.37 9.26
N ASP A 217 -8.43 5.98 8.69
CA ASP A 217 -7.84 4.65 8.87
C ASP A 217 -7.03 4.58 10.18
N PHE A 218 -6.32 5.65 10.51
CA PHE A 218 -5.44 5.76 11.68
C PHE A 218 -5.90 6.87 12.62
N ASN A 219 -5.43 6.83 13.85
CA ASN A 219 -5.71 7.88 14.84
C ASN A 219 -4.90 9.15 14.51
N PRO A 220 -5.54 10.29 14.21
CA PRO A 220 -4.83 11.54 13.90
C PRO A 220 -3.92 12.05 15.05
N GLU A 221 -4.15 11.61 16.29
CA GLU A 221 -3.32 11.98 17.43
C GLU A 221 -1.98 11.21 17.47
N SER A 222 -1.81 10.16 16.66
CA SER A 222 -0.61 9.32 16.63
C SER A 222 0.44 9.73 15.58
N PHE A 223 0.15 10.71 14.73
CA PHE A 223 1.07 11.15 13.68
C PHE A 223 0.92 12.63 13.32
N VAL A 224 1.95 13.19 12.71
CA VAL A 224 1.92 14.56 12.17
C VAL A 224 1.49 14.48 10.71
N CYS A 225 0.31 15.00 10.36
CA CYS A 225 -0.17 15.05 8.97
C CYS A 225 0.33 16.33 8.29
N VAL A 226 1.19 16.18 7.29
CA VAL A 226 1.76 17.33 6.53
C VAL A 226 0.68 18.20 5.91
N ASN A 227 -0.44 17.61 5.48
CA ASN A 227 -1.54 18.33 4.83
C ASN A 227 -2.28 19.30 5.78
N ASP A 228 -2.09 19.19 7.10
CA ASP A 228 -2.72 20.08 8.08
C ASP A 228 -2.01 21.43 8.21
N TYR A 229 -0.84 21.57 7.59
CA TYR A 229 -0.02 22.77 7.67
C TYR A 229 -0.05 23.53 6.32
N ALA A 230 -0.44 24.81 6.38
CA ALA A 230 -0.54 25.64 5.19
C ALA A 230 0.83 25.91 4.54
N THR A 231 1.92 25.91 5.33
CA THR A 231 3.29 26.17 4.87
C THR A 231 4.27 25.18 5.50
N PHE A 232 5.42 25.00 4.89
CA PHE A 232 6.50 24.22 5.49
C PHE A 232 7.04 24.83 6.77
N ASP A 233 7.05 26.16 6.87
CA ASP A 233 7.45 26.84 8.11
C ASP A 233 6.54 26.48 9.29
N SER A 234 5.23 26.38 9.05
CA SER A 234 4.27 25.98 10.09
C SER A 234 4.43 24.50 10.47
N LEU A 235 4.71 23.62 9.49
CA LEU A 235 5.05 22.22 9.75
C LEU A 235 6.33 22.11 10.60
N VAL A 236 7.38 22.81 10.20
CA VAL A 236 8.67 22.79 10.90
C VAL A 236 8.55 23.38 12.30
N ALA A 237 7.72 24.42 12.49
CA ALA A 237 7.43 24.99 13.81
C ALA A 237 6.78 23.96 14.74
N GLU A 238 5.84 23.16 14.23
CA GLU A 238 5.22 22.07 15.01
C GLU A 238 6.22 20.95 15.33
N LEU A 239 7.03 20.53 14.36
CA LEU A 239 8.08 19.52 14.62
C LEU A 239 9.09 20.01 15.67
N ARG A 240 9.47 21.30 15.62
CA ARG A 240 10.32 21.90 16.63
C ARG A 240 9.65 21.92 18.00
N ARG A 241 8.35 22.20 18.06
CA ARG A 241 7.59 22.14 19.31
C ARG A 241 7.62 20.74 19.91
N LEU A 242 7.28 19.71 19.11
CA LEU A 242 7.27 18.30 19.55
C LEU A 242 8.68 17.81 19.93
N ASP A 243 9.72 18.22 19.23
CA ASP A 243 11.11 17.81 19.53
C ASP A 243 11.61 18.39 20.87
N ASN A 244 11.12 19.58 21.28
CA ASN A 244 11.52 20.27 22.52
C ASN A 244 10.52 20.11 23.69
N ASP A 245 9.28 19.68 23.42
CA ASP A 245 8.26 19.41 24.44
C ASP A 245 8.10 17.89 24.63
N SER A 246 8.83 17.36 25.61
CA SER A 246 8.81 15.91 25.90
C SER A 246 7.41 15.39 26.22
N ALA A 247 6.57 16.17 26.90
CA ALA A 247 5.22 15.74 27.26
C ALA A 247 4.33 15.63 26.02
N ALA A 248 4.39 16.61 25.13
CA ALA A 248 3.65 16.58 23.87
C ALA A 248 4.11 15.45 22.94
N TYR A 249 5.43 15.25 22.81
CA TYR A 249 5.99 14.13 22.03
C TYR A 249 5.54 12.78 22.58
N LEU A 250 5.68 12.53 23.90
CA LEU A 250 5.29 11.28 24.53
C LEU A 250 3.78 11.03 24.46
N ALA A 251 2.96 12.06 24.51
CA ALA A 251 1.52 11.94 24.32
C ALA A 251 1.18 11.43 22.91
N MET A 252 1.79 12.00 21.87
CA MET A 252 1.62 11.56 20.48
C MET A 252 2.16 10.16 20.25
N LEU A 253 3.36 9.85 20.76
CA LEU A 253 3.99 8.54 20.64
C LEU A 253 3.14 7.41 21.24
N ARG A 254 2.42 7.70 22.32
CA ARG A 254 1.59 6.74 23.06
C ARG A 254 0.13 6.73 22.66
N ALA A 255 -0.26 7.59 21.74
CA ALA A 255 -1.61 7.57 21.20
C ALA A 255 -1.84 6.24 20.46
N PRO A 256 -3.02 5.61 20.61
CA PRO A 256 -3.34 4.40 19.86
C PRO A 256 -3.18 4.63 18.36
N SER A 257 -2.60 3.66 17.65
CA SER A 257 -2.35 3.78 16.20
C SER A 257 -3.64 3.87 15.37
N HIS A 258 -4.71 3.22 15.82
CA HIS A 258 -6.01 3.21 15.14
C HIS A 258 -7.10 3.77 16.04
N THR A 259 -8.14 4.36 15.45
CA THR A 259 -9.36 4.74 16.15
C THR A 259 -10.32 3.55 16.23
N GLY A 260 -10.65 3.12 17.45
CA GLY A 260 -11.65 2.08 17.68
C GLY A 260 -11.29 0.73 17.03
N ASP A 261 -12.26 0.18 16.29
CA ASP A 261 -12.21 -1.15 15.68
C ASP A 261 -11.92 -1.13 14.17
N THR A 262 -11.19 -0.15 13.68
CA THR A 262 -10.98 0.06 12.23
C THR A 262 -10.49 -1.19 11.51
N VAL A 263 -9.49 -1.90 12.05
CA VAL A 263 -8.95 -3.13 11.45
C VAL A 263 -10.00 -4.24 11.43
N ALA A 264 -10.66 -4.50 12.56
CA ALA A 264 -11.70 -5.53 12.66
C ALA A 264 -12.89 -5.24 11.73
N ARG A 265 -13.28 -3.98 11.59
CA ARG A 265 -14.35 -3.57 10.67
C ARG A 265 -13.95 -3.79 9.20
N MET A 266 -12.70 -3.50 8.82
CA MET A 266 -12.22 -3.76 7.47
C MET A 266 -12.16 -5.26 7.17
N ASP A 267 -11.70 -6.08 8.12
CA ASP A 267 -11.67 -7.54 7.97
C ASP A 267 -13.08 -8.14 7.89
N THR A 268 -14.03 -7.62 8.66
CA THR A 268 -15.44 -8.01 8.56
C THR A 268 -16.00 -7.72 7.16
N ARG A 269 -15.76 -6.50 6.65
CA ARG A 269 -16.19 -6.11 5.29
C ARG A 269 -15.51 -6.96 4.20
N LEU A 270 -14.24 -7.30 4.39
CA LEU A 270 -13.53 -8.20 3.48
C LEU A 270 -14.18 -9.59 3.48
N ALA A 271 -14.49 -10.14 4.65
CA ALA A 271 -15.13 -11.43 4.78
C ALA A 271 -16.52 -11.44 4.13
N GLU A 272 -17.33 -10.42 4.39
CA GLU A 272 -18.65 -10.26 3.77
C GLU A 272 -18.55 -10.18 2.25
N PHE A 273 -17.67 -9.35 1.72
CA PHE A 273 -17.47 -9.14 0.29
C PHE A 273 -17.01 -10.42 -0.43
N LEU A 274 -15.97 -11.08 0.07
CA LEU A 274 -15.43 -12.29 -0.57
C LEU A 274 -16.38 -13.48 -0.44
N ASN A 275 -17.10 -13.61 0.69
CA ASN A 275 -18.06 -14.69 0.85
C ASN A 275 -19.33 -14.46 0.01
N ALA A 276 -19.78 -13.23 -0.19
CA ALA A 276 -20.86 -12.92 -1.12
C ALA A 276 -20.50 -13.29 -2.57
N ILE A 277 -19.27 -13.00 -3.00
CA ILE A 277 -18.73 -13.40 -4.31
C ILE A 277 -18.72 -14.93 -4.44
N ALA A 278 -18.28 -15.65 -3.41
CA ALA A 278 -18.23 -17.11 -3.42
C ALA A 278 -19.60 -17.79 -3.38
N ASP A 279 -20.60 -17.15 -2.76
CA ASP A 279 -21.98 -17.64 -2.73
C ASP A 279 -22.71 -17.46 -4.07
N GLN A 280 -22.42 -16.37 -4.77
CA GLN A 280 -23.01 -16.02 -6.05
C GLN A 280 -21.91 -15.64 -7.05
N PRO A 281 -21.17 -16.62 -7.58
CA PRO A 281 -20.02 -16.38 -8.45
C PRO A 281 -20.49 -15.89 -9.83
N GLU A 282 -20.73 -14.58 -9.92
CA GLU A 282 -21.15 -13.93 -11.17
C GLU A 282 -19.94 -13.39 -11.93
N ARG A 283 -19.76 -13.82 -13.17
CA ARG A 283 -18.79 -13.25 -14.09
C ARG A 283 -19.29 -11.89 -14.58
N ARG A 284 -18.51 -10.85 -14.33
CA ARG A 284 -18.87 -9.47 -14.67
C ARG A 284 -17.95 -8.82 -15.70
N ILE A 285 -16.94 -9.53 -16.14
CA ILE A 285 -16.10 -9.11 -17.26
C ILE A 285 -16.92 -9.17 -18.54
N SER A 286 -16.90 -8.08 -19.32
CA SER A 286 -17.51 -8.09 -20.65
C SER A 286 -16.83 -9.13 -21.53
N PRO A 287 -17.58 -10.00 -22.24
CA PRO A 287 -16.98 -10.95 -23.18
C PRO A 287 -16.16 -10.26 -24.30
N TYR A 288 -16.39 -8.98 -24.52
CA TYR A 288 -15.63 -8.16 -25.47
C TYR A 288 -14.52 -7.33 -24.78
N GLY A 289 -14.43 -7.34 -23.47
CA GLY A 289 -13.47 -6.53 -22.70
C GLY A 289 -12.03 -6.81 -23.10
N GLU A 290 -11.68 -8.07 -23.29
CA GLU A 290 -10.35 -8.48 -23.73
C GLU A 290 -9.99 -7.98 -25.13
N ILE A 291 -10.95 -7.93 -26.05
CA ILE A 291 -10.74 -7.46 -27.43
C ILE A 291 -10.51 -5.95 -27.47
N HIS A 292 -11.18 -5.23 -26.61
CA HIS A 292 -11.14 -3.76 -26.54
C HIS A 292 -10.19 -3.22 -25.46
N ASN A 293 -9.51 -4.07 -24.73
CA ASN A 293 -8.63 -3.68 -23.66
C ASN A 293 -7.36 -2.99 -24.18
N LEU A 294 -7.37 -1.67 -24.17
CA LEU A 294 -6.24 -0.84 -24.58
C LEU A 294 -5.04 -0.99 -23.63
N GLN A 295 -5.27 -1.22 -22.33
CA GLN A 295 -4.19 -1.42 -21.35
C GLN A 295 -3.43 -2.72 -21.64
N ARG A 296 -4.14 -3.80 -21.94
CA ARG A 296 -3.55 -5.08 -22.34
C ARG A 296 -2.67 -4.95 -23.59
N ARG A 297 -3.20 -4.26 -24.61
CA ARG A 297 -2.44 -3.92 -25.83
C ARG A 297 -1.19 -3.10 -25.51
N ASN A 298 -1.34 -2.08 -24.66
CA ASN A 298 -0.22 -1.24 -24.25
C ASN A 298 0.80 -2.04 -23.45
N ARG A 299 0.41 -2.94 -22.53
CA ARG A 299 1.35 -3.82 -21.81
C ARG A 299 2.13 -4.73 -22.76
N ALA A 300 1.48 -5.32 -23.76
CA ALA A 300 2.16 -6.14 -24.77
C ALA A 300 3.13 -5.32 -25.63
N LEU A 301 2.85 -4.05 -25.87
CA LEU A 301 3.67 -3.15 -26.67
C LEU A 301 4.77 -2.43 -25.85
N VAL A 302 4.62 -2.32 -24.53
CA VAL A 302 5.59 -1.65 -23.66
C VAL A 302 7.03 -2.17 -23.85
N PRO A 303 7.32 -3.50 -23.89
CA PRO A 303 8.66 -3.99 -24.14
C PRO A 303 9.21 -3.56 -25.52
N LEU A 304 8.34 -3.51 -26.55
CA LEU A 304 8.70 -3.03 -27.87
C LEU A 304 9.00 -1.53 -27.87
N TRP A 305 8.18 -0.71 -27.19
CA TRP A 305 8.40 0.72 -27.07
C TRP A 305 9.67 1.06 -26.29
N HIS A 306 10.03 0.26 -25.28
CA HIS A 306 11.26 0.41 -24.52
C HIS A 306 12.50 -0.17 -25.21
N SER A 307 12.33 -0.91 -26.32
CA SER A 307 13.44 -1.36 -27.13
C SER A 307 14.13 -0.19 -27.87
N ARG A 308 15.36 -0.40 -28.36
CA ARG A 308 16.05 0.60 -29.21
C ARG A 308 15.25 0.93 -30.47
N VAL A 309 14.61 -0.08 -31.06
CA VAL A 309 13.79 0.06 -32.27
C VAL A 309 12.49 0.81 -31.96
N GLY A 310 11.81 0.49 -30.88
CA GLY A 310 10.58 1.18 -30.48
C GLY A 310 10.81 2.65 -30.17
N ARG A 311 11.91 3.01 -29.50
CA ARG A 311 12.27 4.42 -29.24
C ARG A 311 12.58 5.18 -30.53
N ALA A 312 13.20 4.52 -31.52
CA ALA A 312 13.44 5.13 -32.83
C ALA A 312 12.14 5.35 -33.59
N ALA A 313 11.23 4.36 -33.59
CA ALA A 313 9.91 4.47 -34.20
C ALA A 313 9.04 5.56 -33.54
N ALA A 314 9.03 5.66 -32.21
CA ALA A 314 8.32 6.71 -31.48
C ALA A 314 8.82 8.13 -31.84
N ARG A 315 10.12 8.31 -32.02
CA ARG A 315 10.70 9.58 -32.48
C ARG A 315 10.25 9.93 -33.89
N LEU A 316 10.22 8.96 -34.80
CA LEU A 316 9.75 9.14 -36.18
C LEU A 316 8.26 9.49 -36.22
N LEU A 317 7.41 8.77 -35.46
CA LEU A 317 5.99 9.06 -35.38
C LEU A 317 5.67 10.41 -34.73
N GLY A 318 6.44 10.81 -33.72
CA GLY A 318 6.33 12.12 -33.08
C GLY A 318 6.76 13.27 -34.00
N HIS A 319 7.52 13.02 -35.09
CA HIS A 319 7.85 14.00 -36.12
C HIS A 319 6.78 14.07 -37.22
N ILE A 320 5.97 13.02 -37.39
CA ILE A 320 4.86 12.98 -38.36
C ILE A 320 3.57 13.60 -37.77
N ALA A 321 3.45 13.66 -36.44
CA ALA A 321 2.27 14.21 -35.75
C ALA A 321 2.41 15.72 -35.42
N LYS A 322 3.45 16.39 -35.88
CA LYS A 322 3.60 17.85 -35.92
C LYS A 322 3.44 18.35 -37.35
#